data_93ff1d167e3b89dc8ca310a3c5cbecce
#
_entry.id   93ff1d167e3b89dc8ca310a3c5cbecce
#
_cell.length_a   1.000
_cell.length_b   1.000
_cell.length_c   1.000
_cell.angle_alpha   90.00
_cell.angle_beta   90.00
_cell.angle_gamma   90.00
#
_symmetry.space_group_name_H-M   'P 1'
#
loop_
_entity.id
_entity.type
_entity.pdbx_description
1 polymer ?
#
loop_
_entity_poly.entity_id
_entity_poly.type
_entity_poly.pdbx_seq_one_letter_code
_entity_poly.pdbx_strand_id
1 'polypeptide(L)'
;MNSELVMVLDFGGQYNQLVARRVRECNVYCEIYSYKTDIAQIKAMNPKGIILTGGPNSCYEADSPTCSKELFELGVPVLGLCYGAQLMMHVLGGKVEKAPVREYGKTEVTVDTSSPLFTGVSENTICWMSHFDYISKVAPGFNIVAHTADCPVAAAENQEKGLFAIQFHPEVLHTQEGTKMLHNFVRSICGCEGTWRMDSFVEHTIKEIREKVGDGKVLLALSGGVDSSVAAGLLSRAIGKQLTCVFVDHGLLRKNEGDEVEAVFGPNGQFDLNFIRVNAQERYYSKLSGVTEPERKRKIIGEEFIRVFEEEAKKIGAVDFLVQGTIYPDVVESGLGGESAVIKSHHNVGGLPDYVDFKEIIEPLRDLFKDEVRKAGLELGIPEKLVYRQPFPGPGLGIRIIGEVTAEKVKMVQEADAIYREEIANAGLDRSIGQYFAALTNMRSVGVMGDERTYDYAIALRAVNTIDFMTAEAAEIPWEVLGKVASRIVNEVKHVNRVLYDCT
;
A
#
# COMPACT_ATOMS: atom_id res chain seq x y z
N MET A 1 -14.78 -16.14 -7.43
CA MET A 1 -13.31 -16.18 -7.31
C MET A 1 -12.78 -16.67 -5.96
N ASN A 2 -13.58 -16.77 -4.92
CA ASN A 2 -13.11 -16.98 -3.54
C ASN A 2 -13.17 -18.44 -3.08
N SER A 3 -12.77 -19.41 -3.91
CA SER A 3 -12.73 -20.83 -3.50
C SER A 3 -11.63 -21.16 -2.49
N GLU A 4 -10.62 -20.28 -2.34
CA GLU A 4 -9.45 -20.49 -1.49
C GLU A 4 -9.21 -19.26 -0.60
N LEU A 5 -10.00 -19.12 0.45
CA LEU A 5 -9.80 -18.06 1.44
C LEU A 5 -8.83 -18.51 2.54
N VAL A 6 -7.76 -17.77 2.77
CA VAL A 6 -6.99 -17.80 4.02
C VAL A 6 -7.40 -16.58 4.85
N MET A 7 -7.89 -16.82 6.05
CA MET A 7 -8.36 -15.76 6.95
C MET A 7 -7.22 -15.30 7.85
N VAL A 8 -7.01 -13.99 7.95
CA VAL A 8 -6.05 -13.39 8.87
C VAL A 8 -6.83 -12.70 9.98
N LEU A 9 -6.69 -13.18 11.23
CA LEU A 9 -7.32 -12.57 12.41
C LEU A 9 -6.36 -11.57 13.05
N ASP A 10 -6.77 -10.31 13.08
CA ASP A 10 -5.99 -9.19 13.60
C ASP A 10 -6.17 -9.02 15.11
N PHE A 11 -5.08 -9.16 15.85
CA PHE A 11 -4.99 -8.95 17.30
C PHE A 11 -4.35 -7.59 17.67
N GLY A 12 -4.29 -6.65 16.74
CA GLY A 12 -3.75 -5.29 16.95
C GLY A 12 -2.25 -5.16 16.68
N GLY A 13 -1.66 -6.14 16.01
CA GLY A 13 -0.24 -6.10 15.64
C GLY A 13 0.05 -5.13 14.49
N GLN A 14 1.29 -4.68 14.40
CA GLN A 14 1.72 -3.73 13.35
C GLN A 14 1.82 -4.37 11.96
N TYR A 15 1.96 -5.71 11.88
CA TYR A 15 2.28 -6.43 10.64
C TYR A 15 1.11 -7.21 10.04
N ASN A 16 -0.14 -6.96 10.47
CA ASN A 16 -1.32 -7.66 9.96
C ASN A 16 -1.48 -7.56 8.43
N GLN A 17 -1.31 -6.37 7.87
CA GLN A 17 -1.36 -6.17 6.41
C GLN A 17 -0.19 -6.85 5.70
N LEU A 18 0.98 -6.89 6.34
CA LEU A 18 2.14 -7.58 5.77
C LEU A 18 1.94 -9.09 5.73
N VAL A 19 1.34 -9.68 6.79
CA VAL A 19 0.94 -11.11 6.79
C VAL A 19 0.01 -11.40 5.61
N ALA A 20 -1.05 -10.61 5.46
CA ALA A 20 -2.00 -10.78 4.35
C ALA A 20 -1.33 -10.66 2.98
N ARG A 21 -0.44 -9.69 2.81
CA ARG A 21 0.33 -9.51 1.59
C ARG A 21 1.22 -10.72 1.27
N ARG A 22 1.88 -11.32 2.27
CA ARG A 22 2.68 -12.55 2.08
C ARG A 22 1.83 -13.73 1.63
N VAL A 23 0.61 -13.86 2.15
CA VAL A 23 -0.34 -14.87 1.67
C VAL A 23 -0.70 -14.64 0.21
N ARG A 24 -0.98 -13.38 -0.18
CA ARG A 24 -1.28 -13.01 -1.59
C ARG A 24 -0.11 -13.29 -2.52
N GLU A 25 1.13 -13.12 -2.07
CA GLU A 25 2.34 -13.47 -2.82
C GLU A 25 2.43 -14.98 -3.12
N CYS A 26 1.74 -15.83 -2.35
CA CYS A 26 1.56 -17.26 -2.65
C CYS A 26 0.46 -17.54 -3.67
N ASN A 27 -0.11 -16.52 -4.32
CA ASN A 27 -1.28 -16.59 -5.21
C ASN A 27 -2.54 -17.13 -4.54
N VAL A 28 -2.73 -16.85 -3.26
CA VAL A 28 -3.90 -17.26 -2.48
C VAL A 28 -4.64 -16.03 -1.98
N TYR A 29 -5.95 -16.03 -2.15
CA TYR A 29 -6.79 -14.94 -1.65
C TYR A 29 -6.82 -14.94 -0.13
N CYS A 30 -6.71 -13.76 0.48
CA CYS A 30 -6.86 -13.61 1.92
C CYS A 30 -7.56 -12.30 2.27
N GLU A 31 -8.19 -12.31 3.42
CA GLU A 31 -8.81 -11.13 4.03
C GLU A 31 -8.44 -11.04 5.51
N ILE A 32 -8.35 -9.80 5.99
CA ILE A 32 -8.09 -9.50 7.40
C ILE A 32 -9.42 -9.27 8.10
N TYR A 33 -9.62 -9.95 9.22
CA TYR A 33 -10.79 -9.82 10.08
C TYR A 33 -10.37 -9.48 11.51
N SER A 34 -11.24 -8.81 12.24
CA SER A 34 -11.04 -8.57 13.66
C SER A 34 -11.01 -9.91 14.44
N TYR A 35 -10.20 -10.00 15.48
CA TYR A 35 -10.22 -11.12 16.43
C TYR A 35 -11.60 -11.34 17.08
N LYS A 36 -12.48 -10.33 17.04
CA LYS A 36 -13.87 -10.39 17.55
C LYS A 36 -14.86 -11.07 16.60
N THR A 37 -14.40 -11.48 15.42
CA THR A 37 -15.28 -12.13 14.42
C THR A 37 -15.89 -13.40 15.02
N ASP A 38 -17.20 -13.53 14.89
CA ASP A 38 -17.95 -14.65 15.45
C ASP A 38 -17.55 -15.99 14.79
N ILE A 39 -17.45 -17.05 15.58
CA ILE A 39 -17.12 -18.39 15.09
C ILE A 39 -18.11 -18.90 14.04
N ALA A 40 -19.40 -18.59 14.16
CA ALA A 40 -20.40 -18.96 13.16
C ALA A 40 -20.15 -18.28 11.82
N GLN A 41 -19.70 -17.03 11.86
CA GLN A 41 -19.31 -16.28 10.67
C GLN A 41 -18.05 -16.88 10.03
N ILE A 42 -17.02 -17.21 10.82
CA ILE A 42 -15.82 -17.89 10.35
C ILE A 42 -16.17 -19.22 9.68
N LYS A 43 -17.03 -20.03 10.29
CA LYS A 43 -17.51 -21.29 9.72
C LYS A 43 -18.23 -21.08 8.39
N ALA A 44 -19.09 -20.06 8.30
CA ALA A 44 -19.84 -19.76 7.08
C ALA A 44 -18.93 -19.34 5.91
N MET A 45 -17.81 -18.68 6.19
CA MET A 45 -16.82 -18.31 5.17
C MET A 45 -15.99 -19.49 4.68
N ASN A 46 -15.96 -20.60 5.42
CA ASN A 46 -15.26 -21.84 5.07
C ASN A 46 -13.80 -21.63 4.64
N PRO A 47 -12.95 -21.00 5.47
CA PRO A 47 -11.57 -20.73 5.11
C PRO A 47 -10.76 -22.02 4.95
N LYS A 48 -9.74 -21.99 4.07
CA LYS A 48 -8.76 -23.06 3.90
C LYS A 48 -7.69 -23.06 4.99
N GLY A 49 -7.45 -21.92 5.60
CA GLY A 49 -6.51 -21.73 6.70
C GLY A 49 -6.79 -20.46 7.46
N ILE A 50 -6.32 -20.37 8.69
CA ILE A 50 -6.46 -19.21 9.57
C ILE A 50 -5.08 -18.83 10.10
N ILE A 51 -4.74 -17.53 10.04
CA ILE A 51 -3.51 -16.99 10.62
C ILE A 51 -3.88 -16.00 11.72
N LEU A 52 -3.35 -16.21 12.92
CA LEU A 52 -3.49 -15.29 14.05
C LEU A 52 -2.26 -14.37 14.08
N THR A 53 -2.47 -13.07 14.01
CA THR A 53 -1.37 -12.10 13.94
C THR A 53 -0.70 -11.87 15.29
N GLY A 54 0.39 -11.11 15.28
CA GLY A 54 0.96 -10.53 16.48
C GLY A 54 0.03 -9.51 17.15
N GLY A 55 0.38 -9.07 18.34
CA GLY A 55 -0.36 -8.06 19.10
C GLY A 55 0.51 -7.45 20.19
N PRO A 56 0.17 -6.27 20.73
CA PRO A 56 0.97 -5.54 21.69
C PRO A 56 0.79 -5.99 23.14
N ASN A 57 -0.19 -6.86 23.42
CA ASN A 57 -0.61 -7.23 24.76
C ASN A 57 0.04 -8.54 25.24
N SER A 58 -0.05 -8.81 26.54
CA SER A 58 0.23 -10.14 27.12
C SER A 58 -1.04 -10.98 27.12
N CYS A 59 -1.01 -12.17 26.51
CA CYS A 59 -2.22 -12.99 26.29
C CYS A 59 -2.90 -13.51 27.56
N TYR A 60 -2.23 -13.44 28.70
CA TYR A 60 -2.76 -13.84 30.01
C TYR A 60 -3.39 -12.68 30.80
N GLU A 61 -3.38 -11.46 30.32
CA GLU A 61 -4.04 -10.32 30.94
C GLU A 61 -5.54 -10.32 30.61
N ALA A 62 -6.37 -9.91 31.59
CA ALA A 62 -7.83 -10.04 31.50
C ALA A 62 -8.45 -9.24 30.34
N ASP A 63 -7.86 -8.07 30.00
CA ASP A 63 -8.37 -7.17 28.96
C ASP A 63 -7.71 -7.38 27.59
N SER A 64 -6.87 -8.42 27.48
CA SER A 64 -6.16 -8.70 26.23
C SER A 64 -7.06 -9.31 25.16
N PRO A 65 -6.82 -9.03 23.89
CA PRO A 65 -7.52 -9.66 22.77
C PRO A 65 -7.43 -11.19 22.87
N THR A 66 -8.56 -11.87 22.80
CA THR A 66 -8.63 -13.33 22.90
C THR A 66 -9.52 -13.93 21.84
N CYS A 67 -9.48 -15.25 21.68
CA CYS A 67 -10.36 -16.00 20.81
C CYS A 67 -10.97 -17.21 21.53
N SER A 68 -12.08 -17.73 20.99
CA SER A 68 -12.68 -18.95 21.50
C SER A 68 -11.79 -20.17 21.22
N LYS A 69 -11.77 -21.13 22.17
CA LYS A 69 -11.13 -22.44 21.97
C LYS A 69 -11.69 -23.17 20.74
N GLU A 70 -12.97 -22.97 20.44
CA GLU A 70 -13.63 -23.54 19.26
C GLU A 70 -12.91 -23.21 17.94
N LEU A 71 -12.19 -22.09 17.87
CA LEU A 71 -11.41 -21.74 16.70
C LEU A 71 -10.38 -22.82 16.32
N PHE A 72 -9.76 -23.43 17.32
CA PHE A 72 -8.76 -24.49 17.16
C PHE A 72 -9.38 -25.89 16.98
N GLU A 73 -10.71 -25.98 17.03
CA GLU A 73 -11.49 -27.21 16.88
C GLU A 73 -12.27 -27.23 15.56
N LEU A 74 -12.11 -26.21 14.72
CA LEU A 74 -12.80 -26.08 13.41
C LEU A 74 -12.37 -27.13 12.38
N GLY A 75 -11.25 -27.82 12.59
CA GLY A 75 -10.68 -28.74 11.59
C GLY A 75 -9.99 -28.01 10.42
N VAL A 76 -9.74 -26.72 10.57
CA VAL A 76 -9.03 -25.87 9.60
C VAL A 76 -7.61 -25.63 10.13
N PRO A 77 -6.56 -25.71 9.30
CA PRO A 77 -5.20 -25.38 9.73
C PRO A 77 -5.11 -23.97 10.30
N VAL A 78 -4.46 -23.82 11.46
CA VAL A 78 -4.27 -22.53 12.13
C VAL A 78 -2.78 -22.29 12.38
N LEU A 79 -2.29 -21.12 11.99
CA LEU A 79 -0.94 -20.63 12.28
C LEU A 79 -1.02 -19.41 13.20
N GLY A 80 -0.45 -19.51 14.39
CA GLY A 80 -0.26 -18.36 15.28
C GLY A 80 1.12 -17.74 15.11
N LEU A 81 1.18 -16.41 14.98
CA LEU A 81 2.41 -15.63 14.87
C LEU A 81 2.57 -14.74 16.11
N CYS A 82 3.72 -14.81 16.76
CA CYS A 82 4.08 -14.00 17.94
C CYS A 82 2.97 -14.06 19.02
N TYR A 83 2.19 -13.00 19.20
CA TYR A 83 1.04 -12.99 20.11
C TYR A 83 0.04 -14.11 19.80
N GLY A 84 -0.26 -14.35 18.51
CA GLY A 84 -1.18 -15.42 18.10
C GLY A 84 -0.66 -16.81 18.46
N ALA A 85 0.65 -17.04 18.46
CA ALA A 85 1.28 -18.28 18.93
C ALA A 85 1.14 -18.44 20.44
N GLN A 86 1.40 -17.39 21.20
CA GLN A 86 1.25 -17.35 22.65
C GLN A 86 -0.21 -17.57 23.05
N LEU A 87 -1.14 -16.89 22.38
CA LEU A 87 -2.58 -17.04 22.63
C LEU A 87 -3.05 -18.50 22.39
N MET A 88 -2.62 -19.10 21.29
CA MET A 88 -2.92 -20.49 20.97
C MET A 88 -2.46 -21.42 22.12
N MET A 89 -1.22 -21.27 22.59
CA MET A 89 -0.71 -22.07 23.71
C MET A 89 -1.48 -21.83 24.99
N HIS A 90 -1.76 -20.56 25.30
CA HIS A 90 -2.51 -20.19 26.52
C HIS A 90 -3.92 -20.80 26.54
N VAL A 91 -4.67 -20.65 25.46
CA VAL A 91 -6.06 -21.15 25.32
C VAL A 91 -6.11 -22.71 25.38
N LEU A 92 -5.09 -23.37 24.84
CA LEU A 92 -5.03 -24.83 24.77
C LEU A 92 -4.36 -25.49 25.97
N GLY A 93 -4.02 -24.74 27.02
CA GLY A 93 -3.52 -25.27 28.28
C GLY A 93 -1.99 -25.36 28.40
N GLY A 94 -1.28 -24.66 27.54
CA GLY A 94 0.14 -24.37 27.71
C GLY A 94 0.37 -23.21 28.68
N LYS A 95 1.59 -22.72 28.78
CA LYS A 95 1.96 -21.62 29.68
C LYS A 95 2.78 -20.55 28.94
N VAL A 96 2.38 -19.31 29.13
CA VAL A 96 3.07 -18.13 28.64
C VAL A 96 3.46 -17.25 29.81
N GLU A 97 4.68 -16.78 29.81
CA GLU A 97 5.27 -16.03 30.93
C GLU A 97 6.14 -14.89 30.40
N LYS A 98 6.38 -13.90 31.23
CA LYS A 98 7.31 -12.82 30.92
C LYS A 98 8.73 -13.39 30.75
N ALA A 99 9.36 -13.05 29.65
CA ALA A 99 10.70 -13.53 29.36
C ALA A 99 11.74 -12.93 30.33
N PRO A 100 12.68 -13.75 30.85
CA PRO A 100 13.78 -13.24 31.64
C PRO A 100 14.73 -12.36 30.87
N VAL A 101 14.86 -12.61 29.56
CA VAL A 101 15.62 -11.81 28.60
C VAL A 101 14.68 -11.46 27.44
N ARG A 102 14.66 -10.17 27.07
CA ARG A 102 13.88 -9.71 25.92
C ARG A 102 14.64 -10.04 24.64
N GLU A 103 13.98 -10.64 23.67
CA GLU A 103 14.55 -10.81 22.34
C GLU A 103 13.96 -9.77 21.39
N TYR A 104 14.82 -8.94 20.85
CA TYR A 104 14.47 -7.94 19.86
C TYR A 104 15.55 -7.85 18.78
N GLY A 105 15.16 -8.07 17.53
CA GLY A 105 16.05 -7.96 16.40
C GLY A 105 16.32 -9.29 15.69
N LYS A 106 17.39 -9.30 14.90
CA LYS A 106 17.85 -10.48 14.17
C LYS A 106 18.43 -11.50 15.14
N THR A 107 17.87 -12.71 15.16
CA THR A 107 18.24 -13.80 16.04
C THR A 107 18.43 -15.07 15.23
N GLU A 108 19.46 -15.84 15.54
CA GLU A 108 19.66 -17.17 14.95
C GLU A 108 18.65 -18.14 15.55
N VAL A 109 17.95 -18.88 14.69
CA VAL A 109 16.96 -19.89 15.07
C VAL A 109 17.33 -21.24 14.47
N THR A 110 17.25 -22.27 15.29
CA THR A 110 17.39 -23.67 14.86
C THR A 110 16.01 -24.27 14.67
N VAL A 111 15.72 -24.82 13.49
CA VAL A 111 14.43 -25.41 13.14
C VAL A 111 14.55 -26.90 12.86
N ASP A 112 13.49 -27.64 13.19
CA ASP A 112 13.34 -29.04 12.80
C ASP A 112 12.81 -29.11 11.35
N THR A 113 13.69 -29.46 10.43
CA THR A 113 13.37 -29.53 8.99
C THR A 113 12.43 -30.68 8.62
N SER A 114 12.10 -31.57 9.55
CA SER A 114 11.09 -32.61 9.36
C SER A 114 9.66 -32.07 9.51
N SER A 115 9.50 -30.91 10.13
CA SER A 115 8.21 -30.21 10.21
C SER A 115 7.76 -29.76 8.81
N PRO A 116 6.49 -29.96 8.44
CA PRO A 116 5.97 -29.51 7.17
C PRO A 116 6.06 -27.99 7.01
N LEU A 117 6.07 -27.23 8.12
CA LEU A 117 6.22 -25.79 8.14
C LEU A 117 7.62 -25.34 7.68
N PHE A 118 8.64 -26.13 7.98
CA PHE A 118 10.05 -25.83 7.70
C PHE A 118 10.63 -26.64 6.53
N THR A 119 9.78 -27.25 5.73
CA THR A 119 10.23 -27.98 4.52
C THR A 119 11.07 -27.06 3.62
N GLY A 120 12.30 -27.45 3.33
CA GLY A 120 13.25 -26.70 2.50
C GLY A 120 13.80 -25.43 3.14
N VAL A 121 13.56 -25.19 4.42
CA VAL A 121 14.21 -24.14 5.22
C VAL A 121 15.54 -24.68 5.75
N SER A 122 16.55 -23.83 5.88
CA SER A 122 17.84 -24.19 6.46
C SER A 122 17.68 -24.49 7.95
N GLU A 123 18.33 -25.56 8.46
CA GLU A 123 18.26 -25.95 9.87
C GLU A 123 18.62 -24.79 10.81
N ASN A 124 19.61 -23.97 10.45
CA ASN A 124 19.97 -22.74 11.12
C ASN A 124 19.73 -21.57 10.17
N THR A 125 18.89 -20.64 10.59
CA THR A 125 18.53 -19.46 9.80
C THR A 125 18.35 -18.24 10.70
N ILE A 126 18.18 -17.06 10.11
CA ILE A 126 17.96 -15.81 10.85
C ILE A 126 16.47 -15.47 10.85
N CYS A 127 15.94 -15.22 12.03
CA CYS A 127 14.58 -14.72 12.22
C CYS A 127 14.56 -13.33 12.90
N TRP A 128 13.41 -12.67 12.82
CA TRP A 128 13.15 -11.42 13.52
C TRP A 128 12.32 -11.69 14.77
N MET A 129 12.92 -11.47 15.93
CA MET A 129 12.27 -11.54 17.24
C MET A 129 11.79 -10.15 17.67
N SER A 130 10.60 -10.09 18.25
CA SER A 130 10.04 -8.87 18.84
C SER A 130 9.00 -9.26 19.88
N HIS A 131 9.45 -9.70 21.06
CA HIS A 131 8.53 -10.14 22.12
C HIS A 131 9.07 -9.86 23.53
N PHE A 132 8.13 -9.67 24.47
CA PHE A 132 8.37 -9.53 25.91
C PHE A 132 8.01 -10.81 26.68
N ASP A 133 7.05 -11.56 26.18
CA ASP A 133 6.57 -12.80 26.72
C ASP A 133 7.04 -13.97 25.86
N TYR A 134 7.14 -15.15 26.45
CA TYR A 134 7.54 -16.36 25.75
C TYR A 134 6.68 -17.55 26.19
N ILE A 135 6.62 -18.57 25.34
CA ILE A 135 5.98 -19.83 25.65
C ILE A 135 6.93 -20.65 26.52
N SER A 136 6.63 -20.73 27.81
CA SER A 136 7.44 -21.50 28.77
C SER A 136 7.08 -22.99 28.81
N LYS A 137 5.84 -23.34 28.39
CA LYS A 137 5.36 -24.70 28.27
C LYS A 137 4.36 -24.80 27.11
N VAL A 138 4.63 -25.73 26.20
CA VAL A 138 3.70 -26.02 25.10
C VAL A 138 2.40 -26.64 25.61
N ALA A 139 1.31 -26.45 24.89
CA ALA A 139 0.04 -27.09 25.18
C ALA A 139 0.11 -28.61 24.96
N PRO A 140 -0.77 -29.40 25.60
CA PRO A 140 -0.80 -30.84 25.40
C PRO A 140 -0.95 -31.25 23.94
N GLY A 141 -0.12 -32.17 23.48
CA GLY A 141 -0.11 -32.68 22.10
C GLY A 141 0.71 -31.84 21.11
N PHE A 142 1.39 -30.80 21.60
CA PHE A 142 2.32 -30.03 20.75
C PHE A 142 3.76 -30.53 20.91
N ASN A 143 4.49 -30.51 19.79
CA ASN A 143 5.93 -30.74 19.71
C ASN A 143 6.66 -29.42 19.45
N ILE A 144 7.80 -29.21 20.09
CA ILE A 144 8.68 -28.08 19.83
C ILE A 144 9.46 -28.37 18.55
N VAL A 145 9.41 -27.47 17.57
CA VAL A 145 10.05 -27.63 16.25
C VAL A 145 11.01 -26.48 15.88
N ALA A 146 11.18 -25.50 16.77
CA ALA A 146 12.25 -24.52 16.67
C ALA A 146 12.59 -23.90 18.02
N HIS A 147 13.85 -23.49 18.18
CA HIS A 147 14.35 -22.80 19.36
C HIS A 147 15.46 -21.81 19.02
N THR A 148 15.68 -20.83 19.89
CA THR A 148 16.86 -19.94 19.88
C THR A 148 17.68 -20.18 21.14
N ALA A 149 18.74 -19.45 21.34
CA ALA A 149 19.54 -19.51 22.57
C ALA A 149 18.74 -19.15 23.82
N ASP A 150 17.83 -18.16 23.71
CA ASP A 150 17.07 -17.58 24.81
C ASP A 150 15.56 -17.92 24.77
N CYS A 151 15.06 -18.40 23.64
CA CYS A 151 13.66 -18.81 23.47
C CYS A 151 13.57 -20.32 23.21
N PRO A 152 13.22 -21.13 24.23
CA PRO A 152 13.16 -22.59 24.10
C PRO A 152 12.04 -23.07 23.17
N VAL A 153 11.01 -22.26 22.97
CA VAL A 153 9.87 -22.53 22.08
C VAL A 153 9.74 -21.40 21.06
N ALA A 154 10.61 -21.38 20.06
CA ALA A 154 10.50 -20.45 18.95
C ALA A 154 9.45 -20.89 17.92
N ALA A 155 9.17 -22.21 17.82
CA ALA A 155 8.01 -22.75 17.13
C ALA A 155 7.57 -24.08 17.74
N ALA A 156 6.27 -24.34 17.64
CA ALA A 156 5.67 -25.59 18.08
C ALA A 156 4.51 -26.00 17.16
N GLU A 157 4.21 -27.28 17.06
CA GLU A 157 3.15 -27.79 16.21
C GLU A 157 2.37 -28.96 16.82
N ASN A 158 1.11 -29.07 16.40
CA ASN A 158 0.29 -30.26 16.54
C ASN A 158 -0.24 -30.63 15.16
N GLN A 159 0.48 -31.51 14.46
CA GLN A 159 0.15 -31.87 13.07
C GLN A 159 -1.20 -32.57 12.96
N GLU A 160 -1.59 -33.40 13.94
CA GLU A 160 -2.88 -34.09 13.92
C GLU A 160 -4.07 -33.13 13.90
N LYS A 161 -3.94 -31.99 14.58
CA LYS A 161 -4.96 -30.94 14.63
C LYS A 161 -4.75 -29.82 13.59
N GLY A 162 -3.65 -29.84 12.85
CA GLY A 162 -3.30 -28.78 11.92
C GLY A 162 -2.96 -27.43 12.60
N LEU A 163 -2.39 -27.47 13.82
CA LEU A 163 -2.09 -26.27 14.59
C LEU A 163 -0.58 -26.01 14.63
N PHE A 164 -0.21 -24.79 14.28
CA PHE A 164 1.19 -24.34 14.17
C PHE A 164 1.37 -23.00 14.88
N ALA A 165 2.47 -22.84 15.59
CA ALA A 165 2.80 -21.65 16.36
C ALA A 165 4.24 -21.22 16.08
N ILE A 166 4.45 -19.94 15.74
CA ILE A 166 5.76 -19.34 15.53
C ILE A 166 5.88 -18.10 16.42
N GLN A 167 6.91 -18.02 17.26
CA GLN A 167 7.14 -16.88 18.13
C GLN A 167 7.70 -15.67 17.40
N PHE A 168 8.50 -15.88 16.37
CA PHE A 168 9.08 -14.81 15.53
C PHE A 168 8.15 -14.37 14.40
N HIS A 169 8.59 -13.39 13.63
CA HIS A 169 7.83 -12.78 12.54
C HIS A 169 8.33 -13.26 11.17
N PRO A 170 7.71 -14.30 10.57
CA PRO A 170 8.10 -14.77 9.22
C PRO A 170 7.70 -13.81 8.10
N GLU A 171 6.76 -12.90 8.35
CA GLU A 171 6.24 -11.94 7.40
C GLU A 171 7.21 -10.81 7.07
N VAL A 172 8.16 -10.49 7.97
CA VAL A 172 9.11 -9.40 7.78
C VAL A 172 10.35 -9.84 7.01
N LEU A 173 10.95 -8.92 6.24
CA LEU A 173 12.14 -9.22 5.40
C LEU A 173 13.37 -9.63 6.21
N HIS A 174 13.44 -9.26 7.48
CA HIS A 174 14.56 -9.63 8.36
C HIS A 174 14.57 -11.11 8.73
N THR A 175 13.46 -11.83 8.56
CA THR A 175 13.41 -13.29 8.63
C THR A 175 13.76 -13.84 7.25
N GLN A 176 14.98 -14.36 7.10
CA GLN A 176 15.57 -14.68 5.79
C GLN A 176 14.75 -15.66 4.97
N GLU A 177 14.17 -16.68 5.59
CA GLU A 177 13.38 -17.71 4.90
C GLU A 177 11.88 -17.67 5.28
N GLY A 178 11.41 -16.55 5.84
CA GLY A 178 10.04 -16.41 6.33
C GLY A 178 8.98 -16.58 5.23
N THR A 179 9.25 -16.09 4.03
CA THR A 179 8.36 -16.29 2.87
C THR A 179 8.17 -17.77 2.53
N LYS A 180 9.23 -18.59 2.66
CA LYS A 180 9.16 -20.03 2.43
C LYS A 180 8.30 -20.71 3.51
N MET A 181 8.45 -20.31 4.76
CA MET A 181 7.64 -20.83 5.89
C MET A 181 6.15 -20.53 5.67
N LEU A 182 5.80 -19.30 5.31
CA LEU A 182 4.41 -18.91 5.01
C LEU A 182 3.88 -19.63 3.77
N HIS A 183 4.69 -19.79 2.74
CA HIS A 183 4.34 -20.58 1.55
C HIS A 183 4.04 -22.03 1.91
N ASN A 184 4.85 -22.66 2.75
CA ASN A 184 4.62 -24.04 3.23
C ASN A 184 3.29 -24.13 3.97
N PHE A 185 2.99 -23.18 4.86
CA PHE A 185 1.70 -23.16 5.54
C PHE A 185 0.53 -23.04 4.57
N VAL A 186 0.55 -22.03 3.70
CA VAL A 186 -0.56 -21.71 2.81
C VAL A 186 -0.76 -22.78 1.73
N ARG A 187 0.33 -23.21 1.08
CA ARG A 187 0.26 -24.12 -0.07
C ARG A 187 0.23 -25.59 0.32
N SER A 188 1.09 -26.00 1.22
CA SER A 188 1.26 -27.41 1.56
C SER A 188 0.33 -27.83 2.70
N ILE A 189 0.25 -27.05 3.77
CA ILE A 189 -0.54 -27.40 4.97
C ILE A 189 -2.03 -27.08 4.74
N CYS A 190 -2.35 -25.89 4.25
CA CYS A 190 -3.73 -25.51 3.92
C CYS A 190 -4.24 -26.11 2.60
N GLY A 191 -3.36 -26.66 1.77
CA GLY A 191 -3.71 -27.28 0.49
C GLY A 191 -4.28 -26.31 -0.56
N CYS A 192 -3.88 -25.04 -0.51
CA CYS A 192 -4.31 -24.06 -1.48
C CYS A 192 -3.61 -24.26 -2.84
N GLU A 193 -4.34 -24.20 -3.95
CA GLU A 193 -3.83 -24.41 -5.30
C GLU A 193 -3.18 -23.15 -5.92
N GLY A 194 -3.44 -21.97 -5.33
CA GLY A 194 -2.90 -20.68 -5.80
C GLY A 194 -3.63 -20.15 -7.03
N THR A 195 -4.93 -20.03 -6.89
CA THR A 195 -5.84 -19.58 -7.96
C THR A 195 -6.00 -18.06 -8.03
N TRP A 196 -5.49 -17.32 -7.05
CA TRP A 196 -5.53 -15.87 -7.03
C TRP A 196 -4.48 -15.28 -7.97
N ARG A 197 -4.89 -14.97 -9.22
CA ARG A 197 -4.04 -14.46 -10.29
C ARG A 197 -4.65 -13.21 -10.90
N MET A 198 -3.82 -12.25 -11.29
CA MET A 198 -4.30 -10.96 -11.78
C MET A 198 -4.94 -11.02 -13.16
N ASP A 199 -4.50 -11.92 -14.05
CA ASP A 199 -5.18 -12.20 -15.31
C ASP A 199 -6.65 -12.60 -15.08
N SER A 200 -6.86 -13.58 -14.23
CA SER A 200 -8.20 -14.08 -13.87
C SER A 200 -9.03 -13.04 -13.11
N PHE A 201 -8.39 -12.24 -12.25
CA PHE A 201 -9.03 -11.12 -11.56
C PHE A 201 -9.56 -10.09 -12.55
N VAL A 202 -8.74 -9.67 -13.52
CA VAL A 202 -9.11 -8.69 -14.54
C VAL A 202 -10.31 -9.16 -15.35
N GLU A 203 -10.28 -10.41 -15.84
CA GLU A 203 -11.38 -10.98 -16.60
C GLU A 203 -12.69 -11.04 -15.80
N HIS A 204 -12.60 -11.50 -14.55
CA HIS A 204 -13.76 -11.60 -13.66
C HIS A 204 -14.35 -10.21 -13.33
N THR A 205 -13.51 -9.26 -12.94
CA THR A 205 -13.94 -7.90 -12.62
C THR A 205 -14.58 -7.19 -13.80
N ILE A 206 -14.05 -7.37 -15.02
CA ILE A 206 -14.66 -6.85 -16.24
C ILE A 206 -16.08 -7.38 -16.42
N LYS A 207 -16.29 -8.68 -16.18
CA LYS A 207 -17.62 -9.30 -16.27
C LYS A 207 -18.58 -8.75 -15.22
N GLU A 208 -18.15 -8.67 -13.96
CA GLU A 208 -18.96 -8.12 -12.86
C GLU A 208 -19.36 -6.65 -13.12
N ILE A 209 -18.42 -5.83 -13.60
CA ILE A 209 -18.70 -4.43 -13.96
C ILE A 209 -19.77 -4.36 -15.05
N ARG A 210 -19.67 -5.17 -16.11
CA ARG A 210 -20.66 -5.20 -17.20
C ARG A 210 -22.05 -5.56 -16.69
N GLU A 211 -22.15 -6.59 -15.86
CA GLU A 211 -23.40 -7.04 -15.28
C GLU A 211 -24.03 -5.97 -14.37
N LYS A 212 -23.19 -5.32 -13.55
CA LYS A 212 -23.61 -4.28 -12.61
C LYS A 212 -24.06 -2.99 -13.31
N VAL A 213 -23.31 -2.53 -14.28
CA VAL A 213 -23.54 -1.25 -14.95
C VAL A 213 -24.67 -1.35 -15.98
N GLY A 214 -24.81 -2.47 -16.70
CA GLY A 214 -25.77 -2.61 -17.78
C GLY A 214 -25.63 -1.47 -18.80
N ASP A 215 -26.71 -0.72 -19.03
CA ASP A 215 -26.73 0.44 -19.92
C ASP A 215 -26.43 1.78 -19.22
N GLY A 216 -26.03 1.75 -17.94
CA GLY A 216 -25.79 2.93 -17.11
C GLY A 216 -24.57 3.73 -17.53
N LYS A 217 -24.55 5.00 -17.11
CA LYS A 217 -23.41 5.93 -17.30
C LYS A 217 -22.53 5.96 -16.07
N VAL A 218 -21.24 5.96 -16.27
CA VAL A 218 -20.23 5.88 -15.22
C VAL A 218 -19.29 7.07 -15.28
N LEU A 219 -19.00 7.67 -14.14
CA LEU A 219 -18.09 8.80 -13.97
C LEU A 219 -16.90 8.42 -13.09
N LEU A 220 -15.70 8.77 -13.54
CA LEU A 220 -14.46 8.57 -12.80
C LEU A 220 -13.65 9.87 -12.73
N ALA A 221 -13.24 10.26 -11.53
CA ALA A 221 -12.20 11.27 -11.34
C ALA A 221 -10.82 10.62 -11.57
N LEU A 222 -10.22 10.89 -12.73
CA LEU A 222 -8.91 10.36 -13.10
C LEU A 222 -7.82 11.28 -12.56
N SER A 223 -7.13 10.88 -11.50
CA SER A 223 -6.08 11.70 -10.87
C SER A 223 -4.71 11.60 -11.56
N GLY A 224 -4.54 10.65 -12.49
CA GLY A 224 -3.24 10.30 -13.05
C GLY A 224 -2.39 9.38 -12.18
N GLY A 225 -2.86 9.03 -10.98
CA GLY A 225 -2.26 8.00 -10.13
C GLY A 225 -2.52 6.59 -10.67
N VAL A 226 -1.75 5.61 -10.18
CA VAL A 226 -1.83 4.21 -10.63
C VAL A 226 -3.23 3.64 -10.43
N ASP A 227 -3.84 3.85 -9.26
CA ASP A 227 -5.13 3.24 -8.91
C ASP A 227 -6.25 3.74 -9.81
N SER A 228 -6.38 5.06 -9.98
CA SER A 228 -7.38 5.64 -10.87
C SER A 228 -7.15 5.24 -12.34
N SER A 229 -5.89 5.07 -12.75
CA SER A 229 -5.54 4.62 -14.11
C SER A 229 -5.92 3.15 -14.33
N VAL A 230 -5.70 2.28 -13.36
CA VAL A 230 -6.09 0.86 -13.45
C VAL A 230 -7.61 0.71 -13.40
N ALA A 231 -8.30 1.49 -12.55
CA ALA A 231 -9.76 1.55 -12.54
C ALA A 231 -10.31 2.01 -13.91
N ALA A 232 -9.73 3.06 -14.51
CA ALA A 232 -10.11 3.52 -15.85
C ALA A 232 -9.91 2.43 -16.91
N GLY A 233 -8.80 1.71 -16.87
CA GLY A 233 -8.51 0.60 -17.79
C GLY A 233 -9.51 -0.55 -17.68
N LEU A 234 -9.85 -0.98 -16.45
CA LEU A 234 -10.86 -2.01 -16.20
C LEU A 234 -12.24 -1.61 -16.74
N LEU A 235 -12.69 -0.40 -16.39
CA LEU A 235 -13.98 0.10 -16.82
C LEU A 235 -14.04 0.32 -18.33
N SER A 236 -12.99 0.87 -18.93
CA SER A 236 -12.92 1.04 -20.38
C SER A 236 -13.11 -0.30 -21.12
N ARG A 237 -12.44 -1.36 -20.66
CA ARG A 237 -12.63 -2.71 -21.24
C ARG A 237 -14.00 -3.32 -20.95
N ALA A 238 -14.59 -2.97 -19.83
CA ALA A 238 -15.91 -3.48 -19.46
C ALA A 238 -17.03 -2.80 -20.23
N ILE A 239 -17.05 -1.46 -20.30
CA ILE A 239 -18.21 -0.66 -20.69
C ILE A 239 -17.91 0.42 -21.74
N GLY A 240 -16.65 0.57 -22.18
CA GLY A 240 -16.27 1.51 -23.24
C GLY A 240 -16.74 2.94 -22.99
N LYS A 241 -17.42 3.53 -23.98
CA LYS A 241 -17.91 4.93 -23.97
C LYS A 241 -19.01 5.24 -22.94
N GLN A 242 -19.52 4.26 -22.20
CA GLN A 242 -20.37 4.54 -21.03
C GLN A 242 -19.55 5.17 -19.88
N LEU A 243 -18.21 5.01 -19.91
CA LEU A 243 -17.29 5.63 -18.97
C LEU A 243 -16.89 7.04 -19.44
N THR A 244 -17.05 8.01 -18.55
CA THR A 244 -16.45 9.34 -18.67
C THR A 244 -15.42 9.54 -17.58
N CYS A 245 -14.19 9.84 -17.97
CA CYS A 245 -13.09 10.20 -17.09
C CYS A 245 -12.86 11.71 -17.10
N VAL A 246 -12.89 12.34 -15.94
CA VAL A 246 -12.54 13.75 -15.75
C VAL A 246 -11.15 13.84 -15.13
N PHE A 247 -10.22 14.43 -15.87
CA PHE A 247 -8.86 14.71 -15.43
C PHE A 247 -8.69 16.21 -15.15
N VAL A 248 -8.43 16.58 -13.91
CA VAL A 248 -8.21 17.96 -13.50
C VAL A 248 -6.73 18.30 -13.54
N ASP A 249 -6.34 19.13 -14.52
CA ASP A 249 -4.99 19.70 -14.56
C ASP A 249 -4.96 20.97 -13.71
N HIS A 250 -4.56 20.78 -12.46
CA HIS A 250 -4.51 21.86 -11.47
C HIS A 250 -3.18 22.63 -11.46
N GLY A 251 -2.28 22.37 -12.40
CA GLY A 251 -0.99 23.04 -12.48
C GLY A 251 0.07 22.60 -11.46
N LEU A 252 -0.26 21.69 -10.54
CA LEU A 252 0.65 21.17 -9.51
C LEU A 252 1.13 19.74 -9.82
N LEU A 253 0.95 19.30 -11.06
CA LEU A 253 1.41 18.01 -11.56
C LEU A 253 2.92 18.03 -11.81
N ARG A 254 3.52 16.84 -11.91
CA ARG A 254 4.89 16.70 -12.42
C ARG A 254 5.01 17.21 -13.86
N LYS A 255 6.23 17.47 -14.29
CA LYS A 255 6.51 17.85 -15.69
C LYS A 255 5.92 16.83 -16.65
N ASN A 256 5.12 17.32 -17.61
CA ASN A 256 4.46 16.56 -18.68
C ASN A 256 3.45 15.49 -18.21
N GLU A 257 3.14 15.41 -16.92
CA GLU A 257 2.27 14.35 -16.39
C GLU A 257 0.86 14.37 -16.97
N GLY A 258 0.27 15.54 -17.15
CA GLY A 258 -1.04 15.68 -17.79
C GLY A 258 -1.06 15.17 -19.23
N ASP A 259 -0.01 15.48 -20.00
CA ASP A 259 0.13 15.04 -21.39
C ASP A 259 0.35 13.52 -21.48
N GLU A 260 1.10 12.94 -20.52
CA GLU A 260 1.30 11.49 -20.43
C GLU A 260 -0.01 10.75 -20.15
N VAL A 261 -0.85 11.29 -19.27
CA VAL A 261 -2.18 10.71 -18.96
C VAL A 261 -3.09 10.81 -20.17
N GLU A 262 -3.14 11.98 -20.84
CA GLU A 262 -3.94 12.20 -22.04
C GLU A 262 -3.48 11.31 -23.20
N ALA A 263 -2.18 11.07 -23.36
CA ALA A 263 -1.66 10.17 -24.39
C ALA A 263 -2.16 8.72 -24.23
N VAL A 264 -2.48 8.29 -23.01
CA VAL A 264 -2.96 6.92 -22.72
C VAL A 264 -4.49 6.86 -22.74
N PHE A 265 -5.17 7.81 -22.12
CA PHE A 265 -6.63 7.78 -21.90
C PHE A 265 -7.41 8.77 -22.75
N GLY A 266 -6.73 9.68 -23.43
CA GLY A 266 -7.34 10.70 -24.28
C GLY A 266 -7.89 10.14 -25.60
N PRO A 267 -8.42 11.00 -26.48
CA PRO A 267 -9.08 10.59 -27.71
C PRO A 267 -8.22 9.76 -28.68
N ASN A 268 -6.91 9.95 -28.63
CA ASN A 268 -5.94 9.20 -29.45
C ASN A 268 -5.23 8.09 -28.65
N GLY A 269 -5.67 7.85 -27.42
CA GLY A 269 -5.10 6.82 -26.54
C GLY A 269 -5.61 5.42 -26.87
N GLN A 270 -5.12 4.45 -26.11
CA GLN A 270 -5.42 3.03 -26.35
C GLN A 270 -6.73 2.54 -25.69
N PHE A 271 -7.35 3.36 -24.85
CA PHE A 271 -8.56 2.98 -24.11
C PHE A 271 -9.81 3.66 -24.69
N ASP A 272 -10.85 2.86 -24.91
CA ASP A 272 -12.13 3.37 -25.41
C ASP A 272 -12.97 3.93 -24.23
N LEU A 273 -12.94 5.24 -24.05
CA LEU A 273 -13.67 5.97 -23.01
C LEU A 273 -13.87 7.44 -23.43
N ASN A 274 -14.70 8.18 -22.71
CA ASN A 274 -14.79 9.63 -22.85
C ASN A 274 -13.79 10.28 -21.90
N PHE A 275 -12.89 11.11 -22.43
CA PHE A 275 -11.87 11.79 -21.64
C PHE A 275 -12.09 13.31 -21.67
N ILE A 276 -12.14 13.93 -20.50
CA ILE A 276 -12.26 15.35 -20.32
C ILE A 276 -11.07 15.85 -19.51
N ARG A 277 -10.21 16.67 -20.11
CA ARG A 277 -9.14 17.38 -19.38
C ARG A 277 -9.60 18.79 -19.06
N VAL A 278 -9.63 19.12 -17.78
CA VAL A 278 -10.00 20.47 -17.32
C VAL A 278 -8.75 21.22 -16.93
N ASN A 279 -8.43 22.29 -17.63
CA ASN A 279 -7.36 23.18 -17.24
C ASN A 279 -7.85 24.13 -16.13
N ALA A 280 -7.42 23.87 -14.91
CA ALA A 280 -7.77 24.67 -13.74
C ALA A 280 -6.56 25.40 -13.12
N GLN A 281 -5.40 25.44 -13.79
CA GLN A 281 -4.13 25.91 -13.23
C GLN A 281 -4.21 27.30 -12.61
N GLU A 282 -4.73 28.29 -13.33
CA GLU A 282 -4.85 29.67 -12.83
C GLU A 282 -5.77 29.76 -11.61
N ARG A 283 -6.83 28.97 -11.58
CA ARG A 283 -7.78 28.90 -10.47
C ARG A 283 -7.08 28.42 -9.19
N TYR A 284 -6.23 27.38 -9.28
CA TYR A 284 -5.47 26.88 -8.16
C TYR A 284 -4.38 27.86 -7.69
N TYR A 285 -3.64 28.46 -8.62
CA TYR A 285 -2.63 29.47 -8.25
C TYR A 285 -3.26 30.67 -7.55
N SER A 286 -4.40 31.14 -8.03
CA SER A 286 -5.15 32.24 -7.41
C SER A 286 -5.58 31.91 -5.98
N LYS A 287 -6.08 30.68 -5.74
CA LYS A 287 -6.50 30.22 -4.41
C LYS A 287 -5.34 30.01 -3.43
N LEU A 288 -4.17 29.63 -3.94
CA LEU A 288 -2.97 29.39 -3.15
C LEU A 288 -2.11 30.63 -2.92
N SER A 289 -2.47 31.76 -3.51
CA SER A 289 -1.75 33.02 -3.33
C SER A 289 -1.71 33.44 -1.87
N GLY A 290 -0.49 33.70 -1.35
CA GLY A 290 -0.26 34.06 0.04
C GLY A 290 -0.38 32.90 1.05
N VAL A 291 -0.67 31.67 0.60
CA VAL A 291 -0.81 30.51 1.48
C VAL A 291 0.51 29.80 1.65
N THR A 292 1.05 29.77 2.86
CA THR A 292 2.37 29.20 3.17
C THR A 292 2.29 27.91 4.00
N GLU A 293 1.23 27.73 4.77
CA GLU A 293 1.08 26.63 5.71
C GLU A 293 0.64 25.35 4.97
N PRO A 294 1.38 24.21 5.12
CA PRO A 294 1.15 22.98 4.34
C PRO A 294 -0.26 22.40 4.46
N GLU A 295 -0.81 22.36 5.67
CA GLU A 295 -2.16 21.80 5.88
C GLU A 295 -3.24 22.65 5.23
N ARG A 296 -3.10 23.98 5.26
CA ARG A 296 -4.00 24.90 4.58
C ARG A 296 -3.93 24.73 3.06
N LYS A 297 -2.73 24.57 2.49
CA LYS A 297 -2.56 24.24 1.06
C LYS A 297 -3.30 22.94 0.71
N ARG A 298 -3.10 21.89 1.50
CA ARG A 298 -3.74 20.59 1.30
C ARG A 298 -5.27 20.70 1.26
N LYS A 299 -5.86 21.44 2.21
CA LYS A 299 -7.30 21.68 2.27
C LYS A 299 -7.81 22.43 1.05
N ILE A 300 -7.16 23.55 0.69
CA ILE A 300 -7.56 24.36 -0.48
C ILE A 300 -7.49 23.52 -1.77
N ILE A 301 -6.43 22.77 -1.97
CA ILE A 301 -6.25 21.94 -3.17
C ILE A 301 -7.33 20.86 -3.25
N GLY A 302 -7.62 20.19 -2.12
CA GLY A 302 -8.66 19.16 -2.05
C GLY A 302 -10.06 19.72 -2.29
N GLU A 303 -10.43 20.81 -1.63
CA GLU A 303 -11.72 21.47 -1.82
C GLU A 303 -11.93 21.96 -3.24
N GLU A 304 -10.89 22.53 -3.85
CA GLU A 304 -10.97 23.06 -5.19
C GLU A 304 -11.09 21.93 -6.23
N PHE A 305 -10.43 20.80 -6.01
CA PHE A 305 -10.60 19.61 -6.84
C PHE A 305 -12.05 19.15 -6.89
N ILE A 306 -12.70 19.08 -5.74
CA ILE A 306 -14.11 18.70 -5.63
C ILE A 306 -14.99 19.67 -6.43
N ARG A 307 -14.79 20.98 -6.25
CA ARG A 307 -15.60 22.00 -6.96
C ARG A 307 -15.44 21.91 -8.47
N VAL A 308 -14.22 21.76 -8.96
CA VAL A 308 -13.98 21.62 -10.41
C VAL A 308 -14.63 20.34 -10.94
N PHE A 309 -14.50 19.23 -10.19
CA PHE A 309 -15.13 17.97 -10.55
C PHE A 309 -16.65 18.06 -10.60
N GLU A 310 -17.28 18.71 -9.60
CA GLU A 310 -18.70 18.96 -9.55
C GLU A 310 -19.21 19.78 -10.74
N GLU A 311 -18.48 20.84 -11.09
CA GLU A 311 -18.82 21.70 -12.23
C GLU A 311 -18.81 20.90 -13.54
N GLU A 312 -17.84 20.01 -13.73
CA GLU A 312 -17.78 19.15 -14.91
C GLU A 312 -18.86 18.05 -14.86
N ALA A 313 -19.09 17.43 -13.71
CA ALA A 313 -20.16 16.45 -13.55
C ALA A 313 -21.56 17.03 -13.90
N LYS A 314 -21.83 18.27 -13.53
CA LYS A 314 -23.07 18.98 -13.90
C LYS A 314 -23.20 19.18 -15.42
N LYS A 315 -22.08 19.44 -16.13
CA LYS A 315 -22.09 19.57 -17.60
C LYS A 315 -22.33 18.22 -18.30
N ILE A 316 -21.83 17.13 -17.72
CA ILE A 316 -22.01 15.77 -18.23
C ILE A 316 -23.48 15.34 -18.06
N GLY A 317 -24.16 15.81 -17.04
CA GLY A 317 -25.54 15.49 -16.71
C GLY A 317 -25.67 14.23 -15.84
N ALA A 318 -26.82 13.54 -15.95
CA ALA A 318 -27.11 12.38 -15.11
C ALA A 318 -26.11 11.25 -15.32
N VAL A 319 -25.52 10.76 -14.24
CA VAL A 319 -24.68 9.57 -14.18
C VAL A 319 -25.27 8.58 -13.19
N ASP A 320 -25.15 7.28 -13.48
CA ASP A 320 -25.71 6.23 -12.64
C ASP A 320 -24.72 5.76 -11.58
N PHE A 321 -23.43 5.78 -11.89
CA PHE A 321 -22.37 5.26 -11.03
C PHE A 321 -21.19 6.21 -10.95
N LEU A 322 -20.62 6.32 -9.75
CA LEU A 322 -19.33 6.96 -9.50
C LEU A 322 -18.27 5.89 -9.24
N VAL A 323 -17.06 6.07 -9.76
CA VAL A 323 -15.95 5.14 -9.51
C VAL A 323 -14.97 5.71 -8.52
N GLN A 324 -14.54 4.88 -7.60
CA GLN A 324 -13.51 5.20 -6.62
C GLN A 324 -12.36 4.20 -6.71
N GLY A 325 -11.13 4.70 -6.67
CA GLY A 325 -9.91 3.89 -6.73
C GLY A 325 -9.47 3.37 -5.37
N THR A 326 -10.41 3.00 -4.49
CA THR A 326 -10.13 2.40 -3.19
C THR A 326 -9.38 1.09 -3.36
N ILE A 327 -8.34 0.86 -2.57
CA ILE A 327 -7.57 -0.38 -2.54
C ILE A 327 -7.68 -1.06 -1.17
N TYR A 328 -7.25 -2.32 -1.06
CA TYR A 328 -7.46 -3.12 0.15
C TYR A 328 -6.88 -2.51 1.43
N PRO A 329 -5.68 -1.90 1.46
CA PRO A 329 -5.19 -1.19 2.63
C PRO A 329 -6.13 -0.07 3.13
N ASP A 330 -6.76 0.69 2.23
CA ASP A 330 -7.72 1.73 2.60
C ASP A 330 -8.95 1.15 3.31
N VAL A 331 -9.39 -0.04 2.87
CA VAL A 331 -10.50 -0.78 3.47
C VAL A 331 -10.15 -1.23 4.89
N VAL A 332 -8.95 -1.77 5.08
CA VAL A 332 -8.47 -2.23 6.40
C VAL A 332 -8.34 -1.07 7.38
N GLU A 333 -7.74 0.05 6.96
CA GLU A 333 -7.59 1.26 7.78
C GLU A 333 -8.93 1.91 8.16
N SER A 334 -9.94 1.74 7.32
CA SER A 334 -11.30 2.26 7.57
C SER A 334 -12.10 1.45 8.60
N GLY A 335 -11.56 0.32 9.06
CA GLY A 335 -12.26 -0.66 9.90
C GLY A 335 -13.09 -1.62 9.08
N LEU A 336 -12.77 -2.89 9.22
CA LEU A 336 -13.36 -4.01 8.48
C LEU A 336 -14.91 -4.02 8.51
N GLY A 337 -15.53 -3.55 7.43
CA GLY A 337 -16.93 -3.84 7.13
C GLY A 337 -18.00 -3.26 8.07
N GLY A 338 -17.66 -2.35 8.98
CA GLY A 338 -18.63 -1.65 9.82
C GLY A 338 -19.15 -0.35 9.17
N GLU A 339 -20.14 0.29 9.79
CA GLU A 339 -20.70 1.59 9.37
C GLU A 339 -19.62 2.68 9.16
N SER A 340 -18.46 2.55 9.83
CA SER A 340 -17.30 3.42 9.63
C SER A 340 -16.67 3.31 8.25
N ALA A 341 -16.72 2.16 7.58
CA ALA A 341 -16.20 1.98 6.22
C ALA A 341 -17.05 2.74 5.20
N VAL A 342 -18.36 2.78 5.41
CA VAL A 342 -19.29 3.57 4.57
C VAL A 342 -19.05 5.06 4.78
N ILE A 343 -18.83 5.51 6.04
CA ILE A 343 -18.61 6.92 6.36
C ILE A 343 -17.26 7.42 5.81
N LYS A 344 -16.19 6.59 5.84
CA LYS A 344 -14.88 6.98 5.28
C LYS A 344 -14.78 6.82 3.77
N SER A 345 -15.54 5.91 3.14
CA SER A 345 -15.66 5.90 1.68
C SER A 345 -16.30 7.18 1.16
N HIS A 346 -17.19 7.79 1.93
CA HIS A 346 -17.70 9.16 1.67
C HIS A 346 -16.68 10.26 1.98
N HIS A 347 -15.66 10.01 2.82
CA HIS A 347 -14.64 10.99 3.20
C HIS A 347 -13.33 10.92 2.39
N ASN A 348 -13.03 9.80 1.71
CA ASN A 348 -11.87 9.70 0.82
C ASN A 348 -12.03 10.45 -0.52
N VAL A 349 -13.28 10.69 -0.92
CA VAL A 349 -13.61 11.73 -1.90
C VAL A 349 -14.04 12.94 -1.08
N GLY A 350 -13.13 13.67 -0.47
CA GLY A 350 -13.38 14.79 0.44
C GLY A 350 -14.63 15.62 0.10
N GLY A 351 -15.80 15.16 0.55
CA GLY A 351 -17.10 15.70 0.19
C GLY A 351 -17.52 15.26 -1.23
N LEU A 352 -18.22 14.13 -1.34
CA LEU A 352 -19.02 13.88 -2.54
C LEU A 352 -20.01 15.04 -2.71
N PRO A 353 -20.19 15.54 -3.93
CA PRO A 353 -21.16 16.60 -4.17
C PRO A 353 -22.53 16.17 -3.68
N ASP A 354 -23.15 16.98 -2.84
CA ASP A 354 -24.56 16.83 -2.46
C ASP A 354 -25.52 16.89 -3.67
N TYR A 355 -24.96 17.05 -4.89
CA TYR A 355 -25.69 17.34 -6.13
C TYR A 355 -25.56 16.31 -7.22
N VAL A 356 -24.76 15.24 -7.07
CA VAL A 356 -24.69 14.15 -8.06
C VAL A 356 -25.51 12.99 -7.55
N ASP A 357 -26.72 12.86 -8.08
CA ASP A 357 -27.62 11.75 -7.81
C ASP A 357 -27.09 10.52 -8.59
N PHE A 358 -26.31 9.66 -7.94
CA PHE A 358 -25.84 8.40 -8.49
C PHE A 358 -26.39 7.22 -7.66
N LYS A 359 -26.60 6.08 -8.31
CA LYS A 359 -27.19 4.90 -7.68
C LYS A 359 -26.23 4.23 -6.71
N GLU A 360 -24.96 4.13 -7.11
CA GLU A 360 -23.96 3.37 -6.34
C GLU A 360 -22.53 3.78 -6.71
N ILE A 361 -21.58 3.53 -5.78
CA ILE A 361 -20.15 3.66 -6.01
C ILE A 361 -19.60 2.31 -6.47
N ILE A 362 -18.76 2.32 -7.50
CA ILE A 362 -18.02 1.15 -7.98
C ILE A 362 -16.58 1.27 -7.50
N GLU A 363 -16.10 0.28 -6.77
CA GLU A 363 -14.75 0.19 -6.23
C GLU A 363 -14.04 -1.06 -6.79
N PRO A 364 -13.56 -1.03 -8.04
CA PRO A 364 -13.09 -2.23 -8.74
C PRO A 364 -11.77 -2.79 -8.19
N LEU A 365 -11.06 -2.04 -7.37
CA LEU A 365 -9.75 -2.39 -6.83
C LEU A 365 -9.78 -2.69 -5.33
N ARG A 366 -10.97 -2.69 -4.72
CA ARG A 366 -11.19 -2.79 -3.27
C ARG A 366 -10.47 -3.98 -2.62
N ASP A 367 -10.33 -5.08 -3.36
CA ASP A 367 -9.74 -6.32 -2.87
C ASP A 367 -8.24 -6.44 -3.17
N LEU A 368 -7.63 -5.44 -3.81
CA LEU A 368 -6.24 -5.50 -4.24
C LEU A 368 -5.28 -4.73 -3.34
N PHE A 369 -4.11 -5.31 -3.08
CA PHE A 369 -2.94 -4.58 -2.61
C PHE A 369 -2.30 -3.77 -3.73
N LYS A 370 -1.47 -2.79 -3.39
CA LYS A 370 -0.85 -1.87 -4.36
C LYS A 370 -0.01 -2.56 -5.44
N ASP A 371 0.70 -3.62 -5.08
CA ASP A 371 1.47 -4.43 -6.03
C ASP A 371 0.59 -5.26 -6.95
N GLU A 372 -0.56 -5.75 -6.46
CA GLU A 372 -1.58 -6.42 -7.27
C GLU A 372 -2.24 -5.45 -8.24
N VAL A 373 -2.54 -4.22 -7.82
CA VAL A 373 -3.03 -3.15 -8.70
C VAL A 373 -2.06 -2.89 -9.85
N ARG A 374 -0.77 -2.83 -9.57
CA ARG A 374 0.26 -2.67 -10.62
C ARG A 374 0.28 -3.84 -11.60
N LYS A 375 0.22 -5.07 -11.10
CA LYS A 375 0.14 -6.27 -11.95
C LYS A 375 -1.12 -6.26 -12.82
N ALA A 376 -2.28 -5.92 -12.24
CA ALA A 376 -3.53 -5.76 -13.01
C ALA A 376 -3.41 -4.65 -14.07
N GLY A 377 -2.71 -3.56 -13.77
CA GLY A 377 -2.42 -2.50 -14.73
C GLY A 377 -1.60 -2.99 -15.93
N LEU A 378 -0.60 -3.83 -15.70
CA LEU A 378 0.18 -4.46 -16.80
C LEU A 378 -0.68 -5.41 -17.63
N GLU A 379 -1.52 -6.23 -17.01
CA GLU A 379 -2.47 -7.13 -17.72
C GLU A 379 -3.46 -6.34 -18.59
N LEU A 380 -3.82 -5.13 -18.17
CA LEU A 380 -4.64 -4.21 -18.97
C LEU A 380 -3.87 -3.52 -20.10
N GLY A 381 -2.55 -3.68 -20.15
CA GLY A 381 -1.68 -3.04 -21.14
C GLY A 381 -1.42 -1.55 -20.85
N ILE A 382 -1.63 -1.09 -19.62
CA ILE A 382 -1.22 0.26 -19.21
C ILE A 382 0.30 0.34 -19.27
N PRO A 383 0.90 1.40 -19.87
CA PRO A 383 2.34 1.51 -19.98
C PRO A 383 3.06 1.41 -18.63
N GLU A 384 4.16 0.66 -18.57
CA GLU A 384 4.97 0.47 -17.35
C GLU A 384 5.33 1.80 -16.68
N LYS A 385 5.60 2.84 -17.45
CA LYS A 385 5.92 4.18 -16.96
C LYS A 385 4.80 4.77 -16.09
N LEU A 386 3.53 4.46 -16.38
CA LEU A 386 2.40 4.86 -15.55
C LEU A 386 2.21 3.92 -14.36
N VAL A 387 2.31 2.60 -14.58
CA VAL A 387 2.09 1.57 -13.56
C VAL A 387 3.12 1.67 -12.43
N TYR A 388 4.38 1.91 -12.77
CA TYR A 388 5.49 2.02 -11.80
C TYR A 388 5.88 3.46 -11.46
N ARG A 389 4.99 4.40 -11.76
CA ARG A 389 5.19 5.79 -11.36
C ARG A 389 5.43 5.92 -9.87
N GLN A 390 6.39 6.76 -9.49
CA GLN A 390 6.68 7.10 -8.10
C GLN A 390 5.42 7.63 -7.39
N PRO A 391 5.21 7.30 -6.11
CA PRO A 391 4.12 7.85 -5.32
C PRO A 391 4.05 9.38 -5.44
N PHE A 392 2.84 9.90 -5.59
CA PHE A 392 2.63 11.34 -5.72
C PHE A 392 1.50 11.75 -4.79
N PRO A 393 1.72 12.75 -3.94
CA PRO A 393 0.71 13.16 -2.98
C PRO A 393 -0.49 13.81 -3.67
N GLY A 394 -1.69 13.66 -3.09
CA GLY A 394 -2.91 14.26 -3.64
C GLY A 394 -2.79 15.77 -3.91
N PRO A 395 -2.16 16.58 -3.02
CA PRO A 395 -1.92 18.00 -3.26
C PRO A 395 -0.84 18.31 -4.33
N GLY A 396 -0.27 17.30 -4.97
CA GLY A 396 0.75 17.47 -5.99
C GLY A 396 2.02 18.17 -5.49
N LEU A 397 2.63 18.96 -6.35
CA LEU A 397 3.84 19.73 -6.01
C LEU A 397 3.59 20.86 -4.99
N GLY A 398 2.33 21.19 -4.70
CA GLY A 398 2.01 22.26 -3.74
C GLY A 398 2.59 22.06 -2.35
N ILE A 399 2.72 20.80 -1.89
CA ILE A 399 3.34 20.47 -0.61
C ILE A 399 4.86 20.21 -0.70
N ARG A 400 5.41 20.16 -1.91
CA ARG A 400 6.85 20.08 -2.16
C ARG A 400 7.51 21.45 -2.35
N ILE A 401 6.75 22.52 -2.13
CA ILE A 401 7.21 23.90 -2.13
C ILE A 401 7.03 24.47 -0.72
N ILE A 402 8.12 24.75 -0.05
CA ILE A 402 8.08 25.43 1.24
C ILE A 402 7.76 26.92 1.00
N GLY A 403 6.78 27.45 1.74
CA GLY A 403 6.27 28.81 1.52
C GLY A 403 5.17 28.89 0.47
N GLU A 404 4.97 30.06 -0.09
CA GLU A 404 3.92 30.32 -1.09
C GLU A 404 4.14 29.54 -2.39
N VAL A 405 3.06 29.05 -2.97
CA VAL A 405 3.06 28.35 -4.26
C VAL A 405 2.82 29.36 -5.40
N THR A 406 3.74 29.43 -6.35
CA THR A 406 3.59 30.22 -7.57
C THR A 406 3.91 29.39 -8.79
N ALA A 407 3.41 29.78 -9.96
CA ALA A 407 3.70 29.08 -11.22
C ALA A 407 5.21 28.96 -11.50
N GLU A 408 5.99 29.98 -11.17
CA GLU A 408 7.46 30.00 -11.31
C GLU A 408 8.11 28.95 -10.40
N LYS A 409 7.74 28.90 -9.12
CA LYS A 409 8.24 27.90 -8.15
C LYS A 409 7.84 26.47 -8.53
N VAL A 410 6.63 26.29 -9.01
CA VAL A 410 6.18 24.98 -9.53
C VAL A 410 7.05 24.55 -10.69
N LYS A 411 7.36 25.45 -11.62
CA LYS A 411 8.24 25.17 -12.77
C LYS A 411 9.63 24.73 -12.33
N MET A 412 10.21 25.40 -11.33
CA MET A 412 11.52 25.00 -10.76
C MET A 412 11.49 23.57 -10.22
N VAL A 413 10.46 23.23 -9.44
CA VAL A 413 10.33 21.85 -8.88
C VAL A 413 10.08 20.84 -9.97
N GLN A 414 9.25 21.14 -10.97
CA GLN A 414 9.00 20.26 -12.11
C GLN A 414 10.28 19.90 -12.85
N GLU A 415 11.10 20.89 -13.16
CA GLU A 415 12.37 20.67 -13.87
C GLU A 415 13.37 19.91 -13.01
N ALA A 416 13.54 20.31 -11.73
CA ALA A 416 14.47 19.64 -10.83
C ALA A 416 14.05 18.17 -10.54
N ASP A 417 12.76 17.91 -10.31
CA ASP A 417 12.22 16.58 -10.09
C ASP A 417 12.37 15.68 -11.34
N ALA A 418 12.16 16.25 -12.53
CA ALA A 418 12.34 15.53 -13.79
C ALA A 418 13.81 15.08 -13.98
N ILE A 419 14.77 16.00 -13.75
CA ILE A 419 16.21 15.69 -13.80
C ILE A 419 16.56 14.60 -12.79
N TYR A 420 16.09 14.74 -11.54
CA TYR A 420 16.36 13.77 -10.49
C TYR A 420 15.85 12.38 -10.83
N ARG A 421 14.60 12.27 -11.26
CA ARG A 421 14.00 10.99 -11.66
C ARG A 421 14.73 10.36 -12.86
N GLU A 422 15.13 11.17 -13.83
CA GLU A 422 15.88 10.71 -15.00
C GLU A 422 17.23 10.10 -14.60
N GLU A 423 18.01 10.80 -13.76
CA GLU A 423 19.33 10.31 -13.36
C GLU A 423 19.26 9.08 -12.42
N ILE A 424 18.25 9.00 -11.56
CA ILE A 424 17.99 7.80 -10.75
C ILE A 424 17.66 6.60 -11.67
N ALA A 425 16.84 6.80 -12.70
CA ALA A 425 16.53 5.75 -13.66
C ALA A 425 17.74 5.33 -14.49
N ASN A 426 18.54 6.30 -14.97
CA ASN A 426 19.77 6.05 -15.70
C ASN A 426 20.81 5.26 -14.88
N ALA A 427 20.80 5.42 -13.57
CA ALA A 427 21.61 4.67 -12.62
C ALA A 427 21.04 3.28 -12.26
N GLY A 428 19.85 2.92 -12.76
CA GLY A 428 19.18 1.66 -12.46
C GLY A 428 18.64 1.56 -11.01
N LEU A 429 18.43 2.69 -10.34
CA LEU A 429 18.00 2.77 -8.95
C LEU A 429 16.48 2.99 -8.77
N ASP A 430 15.76 3.24 -9.86
CA ASP A 430 14.34 3.61 -9.87
C ASP A 430 13.40 2.54 -9.29
N ARG A 431 13.82 1.26 -9.30
CA ARG A 431 13.07 0.13 -8.75
C ARG A 431 13.49 -0.26 -7.33
N SER A 432 14.69 0.15 -6.90
CA SER A 432 15.24 -0.20 -5.59
C SER A 432 14.91 0.82 -4.51
N ILE A 433 14.67 2.08 -4.88
CA ILE A 433 14.34 3.17 -3.95
C ILE A 433 12.81 3.31 -3.85
N GLY A 434 12.29 3.24 -2.62
CA GLY A 434 10.83 3.26 -2.38
C GLY A 434 10.17 4.57 -2.80
N GLN A 435 10.76 5.71 -2.46
CA GLN A 435 10.28 7.02 -2.88
C GLN A 435 11.46 8.00 -3.03
N TYR A 436 11.45 8.81 -4.07
CA TYR A 436 12.41 9.90 -4.27
C TYR A 436 11.75 11.07 -5.01
N PHE A 437 12.14 12.28 -4.66
CA PHE A 437 11.61 13.51 -5.23
C PHE A 437 12.47 14.73 -4.94
N ALA A 438 12.24 15.81 -5.68
CA ALA A 438 12.80 17.13 -5.42
C ALA A 438 11.76 18.03 -4.73
N ALA A 439 12.22 18.88 -3.81
CA ALA A 439 11.41 19.87 -3.13
C ALA A 439 12.10 21.25 -3.19
N LEU A 440 11.31 22.31 -3.32
CA LEU A 440 11.82 23.67 -3.25
C LEU A 440 11.82 24.15 -1.80
N THR A 441 13.01 24.44 -1.28
CA THR A 441 13.14 25.14 0.00
C THR A 441 12.84 26.62 -0.18
N ASN A 442 12.47 27.30 0.88
CA ASN A 442 12.36 28.77 0.83
C ASN A 442 13.71 29.45 1.11
N MET A 443 14.78 28.67 1.20
CA MET A 443 16.13 29.17 1.42
C MET A 443 16.70 29.77 0.14
N ARG A 444 17.26 30.95 0.27
CA ARG A 444 18.05 31.60 -0.79
C ARG A 444 19.52 31.66 -0.37
N SER A 445 20.38 31.49 -1.34
CA SER A 445 21.84 31.57 -1.12
C SER A 445 22.51 32.36 -2.22
N VAL A 446 23.66 32.93 -1.86
CA VAL A 446 24.53 33.53 -2.86
C VAL A 446 25.27 32.42 -3.62
N GLY A 447 25.20 32.45 -4.93
CA GLY A 447 25.98 31.61 -5.83
C GLY A 447 26.83 32.49 -6.75
N VAL A 448 27.86 31.91 -7.34
CA VAL A 448 28.65 32.55 -8.41
C VAL A 448 28.47 31.67 -9.65
N MET A 449 27.86 32.23 -10.67
CA MET A 449 27.67 31.56 -11.95
C MET A 449 28.30 32.41 -13.06
N GLY A 450 29.40 31.91 -13.60
CA GLY A 450 30.28 32.73 -14.41
C GLY A 450 30.92 33.82 -13.55
N ASP A 451 30.93 35.06 -14.00
CA ASP A 451 31.46 36.21 -13.27
C ASP A 451 30.41 37.01 -12.47
N GLU A 452 29.17 36.51 -12.40
CA GLU A 452 28.04 37.16 -11.73
C GLU A 452 27.65 36.47 -10.44
N ARG A 453 27.30 37.28 -9.41
CA ARG A 453 26.67 36.76 -8.19
C ARG A 453 25.18 36.56 -8.40
N THR A 454 24.71 35.38 -8.06
CA THR A 454 23.27 35.05 -8.06
C THR A 454 22.78 34.98 -6.62
N TYR A 455 21.47 35.28 -6.43
CA TYR A 455 20.80 35.13 -5.17
C TYR A 455 19.50 34.30 -5.39
N ASP A 456 19.70 32.99 -5.46
CA ASP A 456 18.68 32.06 -5.96
C ASP A 456 18.32 31.01 -4.90
N TYR A 457 17.36 30.15 -5.25
CA TYR A 457 16.81 29.14 -4.35
C TYR A 457 17.71 27.89 -4.24
N ALA A 458 17.49 27.17 -3.15
CA ALA A 458 18.02 25.82 -2.96
C ALA A 458 16.92 24.76 -3.18
N ILE A 459 17.25 23.71 -3.92
CA ILE A 459 16.47 22.48 -4.07
C ILE A 459 16.97 21.45 -3.06
N ALA A 460 16.04 20.79 -2.35
CA ALA A 460 16.30 19.61 -1.55
C ALA A 460 15.91 18.36 -2.32
N LEU A 461 16.81 17.39 -2.39
CA LEU A 461 16.57 16.05 -2.92
C LEU A 461 16.31 15.12 -1.74
N ARG A 462 15.25 14.34 -1.80
CA ARG A 462 14.94 13.32 -0.82
C ARG A 462 14.80 11.97 -1.52
N ALA A 463 15.35 10.93 -0.89
CA ALA A 463 15.12 9.54 -1.27
C ALA A 463 15.06 8.69 -0.02
N VAL A 464 14.08 7.78 0.04
CA VAL A 464 13.86 6.91 1.19
C VAL A 464 13.59 5.48 0.74
N ASN A 465 14.13 4.55 1.51
CA ASN A 465 13.76 3.16 1.47
C ASN A 465 12.67 2.94 2.50
N THR A 466 11.57 2.37 2.05
CA THR A 466 10.42 2.06 2.89
C THR A 466 9.70 0.85 2.33
N ILE A 467 9.12 0.05 3.21
CA ILE A 467 8.36 -1.15 2.84
C ILE A 467 6.85 -0.84 2.91
N ASP A 468 6.45 -0.08 3.91
CA ASP A 468 5.06 0.16 4.30
C ASP A 468 4.71 1.65 4.46
N PHE A 469 5.65 2.55 4.21
CA PHE A 469 5.59 4.00 4.45
C PHE A 469 5.38 4.40 5.93
N MET A 470 5.37 3.45 6.85
CA MET A 470 5.33 3.73 8.30
C MET A 470 6.72 3.98 8.88
N THR A 471 7.70 3.25 8.36
CA THR A 471 9.12 3.47 8.65
C THR A 471 9.87 3.75 7.37
N ALA A 472 10.74 4.74 7.39
CA ALA A 472 11.54 5.12 6.24
C ALA A 472 12.98 5.44 6.68
N GLU A 473 13.94 4.95 5.93
CA GLU A 473 15.35 5.27 6.09
C GLU A 473 15.82 6.02 4.85
N ALA A 474 16.71 7.00 5.03
CA ALA A 474 17.30 7.71 3.90
C ALA A 474 18.03 6.71 2.98
N ALA A 475 17.74 6.76 1.68
CA ALA A 475 18.41 5.90 0.72
C ALA A 475 19.85 6.39 0.46
N GLU A 476 20.78 5.45 0.44
CA GLU A 476 22.16 5.73 0.04
C GLU A 476 22.26 5.81 -1.49
N ILE A 477 22.26 7.04 -2.03
CA ILE A 477 22.48 7.25 -3.46
C ILE A 477 23.98 7.45 -3.70
N PRO A 478 24.58 6.77 -4.71
CA PRO A 478 25.97 6.97 -5.05
C PRO A 478 26.31 8.44 -5.27
N TRP A 479 27.42 8.90 -4.70
CA TRP A 479 27.84 10.31 -4.77
C TRP A 479 27.99 10.84 -6.20
N GLU A 480 28.39 9.97 -7.12
CA GLU A 480 28.50 10.30 -8.55
C GLU A 480 27.14 10.65 -9.15
N VAL A 481 26.07 9.92 -8.76
CA VAL A 481 24.70 10.19 -9.23
C VAL A 481 24.21 11.51 -8.63
N LEU A 482 24.38 11.72 -7.32
CA LEU A 482 24.01 12.99 -6.67
C LEU A 482 24.77 14.17 -7.26
N GLY A 483 26.07 14.02 -7.51
CA GLY A 483 26.89 15.04 -8.14
C GLY A 483 26.40 15.41 -9.55
N LYS A 484 26.02 14.43 -10.34
CA LYS A 484 25.46 14.64 -11.69
C LYS A 484 24.09 15.34 -11.63
N VAL A 485 23.21 14.89 -10.72
CA VAL A 485 21.91 15.53 -10.50
C VAL A 485 22.08 16.99 -10.08
N ALA A 486 22.95 17.26 -9.10
CA ALA A 486 23.21 18.61 -8.60
C ALA A 486 23.76 19.52 -9.72
N SER A 487 24.73 19.04 -10.49
CA SER A 487 25.30 19.78 -11.62
C SER A 487 24.23 20.10 -12.67
N ARG A 488 23.40 19.14 -13.06
CA ARG A 488 22.33 19.35 -14.02
C ARG A 488 21.29 20.34 -13.50
N ILE A 489 20.83 20.20 -12.25
CA ILE A 489 19.82 21.11 -11.67
C ILE A 489 20.33 22.56 -11.68
N VAL A 490 21.55 22.80 -11.20
CA VAL A 490 22.11 24.15 -11.15
C VAL A 490 22.29 24.75 -12.53
N ASN A 491 22.63 23.95 -13.56
CA ASN A 491 22.85 24.46 -14.90
C ASN A 491 21.57 24.57 -15.76
N GLU A 492 20.60 23.69 -15.53
CA GLU A 492 19.41 23.60 -16.39
C GLU A 492 18.16 24.27 -15.77
N VAL A 493 18.08 24.36 -14.43
CA VAL A 493 16.93 24.95 -13.74
C VAL A 493 17.20 26.42 -13.38
N LYS A 494 16.43 27.31 -13.97
CA LYS A 494 16.56 28.77 -13.69
C LYS A 494 16.23 29.06 -12.23
N HIS A 495 16.92 30.03 -11.67
CA HIS A 495 16.73 30.51 -10.28
C HIS A 495 17.04 29.49 -9.19
N VAL A 496 17.86 28.49 -9.50
CA VAL A 496 18.37 27.49 -8.54
C VAL A 496 19.91 27.49 -8.61
N ASN A 497 20.54 27.75 -7.49
CA ASN A 497 22.01 27.78 -7.39
C ASN A 497 22.59 26.81 -6.34
N ARG A 498 21.73 26.01 -5.68
CA ARG A 498 22.16 25.07 -4.65
C ARG A 498 21.28 23.84 -4.60
N VAL A 499 21.89 22.69 -4.38
CA VAL A 499 21.22 21.41 -4.19
C VAL A 499 21.65 20.81 -2.85
N LEU A 500 20.70 20.35 -2.07
CA LEU A 500 20.88 19.70 -0.76
C LEU A 500 20.37 18.26 -0.85
N TYR A 501 20.92 17.35 -0.05
CA TYR A 501 20.37 16.02 0.11
C TYR A 501 19.80 15.86 1.54
N ASP A 502 18.55 15.48 1.65
CA ASP A 502 17.86 15.23 2.91
C ASP A 502 18.16 13.81 3.39
N CYS A 503 18.89 13.70 4.50
CA CYS A 503 19.33 12.45 5.11
C CYS A 503 18.39 11.92 6.20
N THR A 504 17.16 12.45 6.31
CA THR A 504 16.20 12.06 7.36
C THR A 504 14.96 11.37 6.82
#